data_b0853f760a2c6d60b64c800647bd9d3a
#
_entry.id   b0853f760a2c6d60b64c800647bd9d3a
#
_cell.length_a   1.000
_cell.length_b   1.000
_cell.length_c   1.000
_cell.angle_alpha   90.00
_cell.angle_beta   90.00
_cell.angle_gamma   90.00
#
_symmetry.space_group_name_H-M   'P 1'
#
loop_
_entity.id
_entity.type
_entity.pdbx_description
1 polymer ?
#
loop_
_entity_poly.entity_id
_entity_poly.type
_entity_poly.pdbx_seq_one_letter_code
_entity_poly.pdbx_strand_id
1 'polypeptide(L)'
;MIWVDGVLVSPGNRSLYGERILRGHRVWDPYRSKLAALAHLGCPADLLPSLRVLYLGAAHGTTVSHIADYVECVYAVEIAPRPMQDLLSLARQRENIVPIMGDATRPEEYAPLLERVDLIYQDVASPRQAEIAIAHRVFLEDGGTLILMLKTRSIDTTADPGEVTRQVSGKLASCYRVKAAVPLDPYHRDHRALLCEGIK
;
A
#
# COMPACT_ATOMS: atom_id res chain seq x y z
N MET A 1 0.47 8.59 11.70
CA MET A 1 -0.89 8.97 11.19
C MET A 1 -1.60 9.86 12.20
N ILE A 2 -2.52 10.75 11.75
CA ILE A 2 -3.21 11.76 12.59
C ILE A 2 -4.64 11.31 12.89
N TRP A 3 -5.08 11.50 14.14
CA TRP A 3 -6.46 11.26 14.58
C TRP A 3 -7.08 12.55 15.09
N VAL A 4 -8.28 12.89 14.61
CA VAL A 4 -9.04 14.06 15.01
C VAL A 4 -10.44 13.60 15.42
N ASP A 5 -10.82 13.82 16.68
CA ASP A 5 -12.12 13.40 17.25
C ASP A 5 -12.41 11.89 17.00
N GLY A 6 -11.39 11.02 17.10
CA GLY A 6 -11.52 9.57 16.85
C GLY A 6 -11.64 9.18 15.38
N VAL A 7 -11.45 10.12 14.45
CA VAL A 7 -11.46 9.88 13.00
C VAL A 7 -10.05 9.95 12.46
N LEU A 8 -9.64 8.96 11.67
CA LEU A 8 -8.36 8.99 10.96
C LEU A 8 -8.42 10.05 9.84
N VAL A 9 -7.39 10.88 9.76
CA VAL A 9 -7.31 11.96 8.77
C VAL A 9 -5.90 12.05 8.19
N SER A 10 -5.76 12.71 7.03
CA SER A 10 -4.47 13.16 6.51
C SER A 10 -4.42 14.68 6.36
N PRO A 11 -3.23 15.30 6.37
CA PRO A 11 -3.08 16.73 6.15
C PRO A 11 -3.73 17.21 4.86
N GLY A 12 -4.29 18.42 4.88
CA GLY A 12 -4.90 19.05 3.71
C GLY A 12 -6.36 19.43 3.92
N ASN A 13 -6.70 20.63 3.46
CA ASN A 13 -8.01 21.25 3.61
C ASN A 13 -8.88 21.18 2.34
N ARG A 14 -8.40 20.50 1.30
CA ARG A 14 -9.09 20.34 0.01
C ARG A 14 -9.32 18.85 -0.29
N SER A 15 -10.57 18.50 -0.54
CA SER A 15 -10.95 17.16 -1.00
C SER A 15 -10.38 16.89 -2.41
N LEU A 16 -9.91 15.67 -2.64
CA LEU A 16 -9.40 15.20 -3.92
C LEU A 16 -10.33 14.15 -4.56
N TYR A 17 -10.99 13.34 -3.73
CA TYR A 17 -11.86 12.24 -4.14
C TYR A 17 -13.24 12.30 -3.49
N GLY A 18 -13.71 13.49 -3.13
CA GLY A 18 -14.99 13.69 -2.46
C GLY A 18 -15.01 13.31 -0.98
N GLU A 19 -13.83 13.11 -0.36
CA GLU A 19 -13.71 12.87 1.07
C GLU A 19 -14.10 14.11 1.88
N ARG A 20 -14.70 13.88 3.05
CA ARG A 20 -15.06 14.93 3.99
C ARG A 20 -13.82 15.62 4.54
N ILE A 21 -13.91 16.93 4.77
CA ILE A 21 -12.91 17.71 5.49
C ILE A 21 -13.37 17.84 6.95
N LEU A 22 -12.50 17.48 7.89
CA LEU A 22 -12.70 17.59 9.32
C LEU A 22 -11.61 18.46 9.93
N ARG A 23 -11.96 19.63 10.46
CA ARG A 23 -11.02 20.58 11.07
C ARG A 23 -9.76 20.87 10.22
N GLY A 24 -9.96 21.05 8.90
CA GLY A 24 -8.87 21.32 7.98
C GLY A 24 -8.04 20.11 7.55
N HIS A 25 -8.51 18.90 7.84
CA HIS A 25 -7.88 17.65 7.45
C HIS A 25 -8.82 16.80 6.59
N ARG A 26 -8.26 16.02 5.68
CA ARG A 26 -8.99 15.09 4.82
C ARG A 26 -9.29 13.80 5.58
N VAL A 27 -10.57 13.42 5.67
CA VAL A 27 -10.96 12.15 6.31
C VAL A 27 -10.46 10.97 5.49
N TRP A 28 -9.78 10.05 6.16
CA TRP A 28 -9.24 8.83 5.54
C TRP A 28 -10.11 7.63 5.90
N ASP A 29 -11.03 7.31 4.98
CA ASP A 29 -12.09 6.34 5.19
C ASP A 29 -11.57 4.89 5.14
N PRO A 30 -11.75 4.08 6.21
CA PRO A 30 -11.32 2.69 6.26
C PRO A 30 -12.07 1.77 5.28
N TYR A 31 -13.27 2.14 4.82
CA TYR A 31 -14.00 1.38 3.80
C TYR A 31 -13.49 1.62 2.38
N ARG A 32 -12.73 2.69 2.16
CA ARG A 32 -12.14 3.06 0.87
C ARG A 32 -10.64 2.82 0.79
N SER A 33 -9.99 2.54 1.92
CA SER A 33 -8.54 2.34 2.01
C SER A 33 -8.20 1.24 3.01
N LYS A 34 -7.58 0.18 2.53
CA LYS A 34 -7.10 -0.93 3.37
C LYS A 34 -6.06 -0.48 4.40
N LEU A 35 -5.25 0.53 4.05
CA LEU A 35 -4.28 1.11 4.98
C LEU A 35 -4.98 1.86 6.12
N ALA A 36 -6.05 2.60 5.83
CA ALA A 36 -6.89 3.21 6.86
C ALA A 36 -7.60 2.15 7.72
N ALA A 37 -8.11 1.08 7.10
CA ALA A 37 -8.71 -0.04 7.84
C ALA A 37 -7.69 -0.67 8.81
N LEU A 38 -6.46 -0.91 8.36
CA LEU A 38 -5.39 -1.42 9.20
C LEU A 38 -5.10 -0.51 10.40
N ALA A 39 -5.08 0.81 10.20
CA ALA A 39 -4.90 1.78 11.28
C ALA A 39 -6.06 1.75 12.28
N HIS A 40 -7.32 1.64 11.82
CA HIS A 40 -8.49 1.48 12.68
C HIS A 40 -8.48 0.17 13.48
N LEU A 41 -7.81 -0.86 12.98
CA LEU A 41 -7.63 -2.14 13.68
C LEU A 41 -6.44 -2.12 14.66
N GLY A 42 -5.88 -0.95 14.96
CA GLY A 42 -4.82 -0.77 15.95
C GLY A 42 -3.40 -1.01 15.44
N CYS A 43 -3.22 -1.13 14.13
CA CYS A 43 -1.91 -1.34 13.49
C CYS A 43 -1.59 -0.20 12.49
N PRO A 44 -1.46 1.05 12.93
CA PRO A 44 -1.13 2.16 12.03
C PRO A 44 0.27 1.97 11.43
N ALA A 45 0.43 2.32 10.16
CA ALA A 45 1.74 2.43 9.55
C ALA A 45 2.46 3.69 10.07
N ASP A 46 3.77 3.57 10.29
CA ASP A 46 4.61 4.71 10.65
C ASP A 46 4.98 5.49 9.39
N LEU A 47 4.09 6.41 9.00
CA LEU A 47 4.34 7.32 7.87
C LEU A 47 5.06 8.57 8.38
N LEU A 48 6.30 8.76 7.96
CA LEU A 48 7.18 9.85 8.35
C LEU A 48 7.56 10.71 7.14
N PRO A 49 7.82 12.03 7.33
CA PRO A 49 8.12 12.94 6.22
C PRO A 49 9.39 12.61 5.41
N SER A 50 10.28 11.80 5.96
CA SER A 50 11.52 11.37 5.29
C SER A 50 11.37 10.07 4.49
N LEU A 51 10.20 9.40 4.54
CA LEU A 51 10.03 8.10 3.90
C LEU A 51 9.80 8.22 2.41
N ARG A 52 10.43 7.35 1.65
CA ARG A 52 10.12 7.03 0.25
C ARG A 52 9.29 5.74 0.22
N VAL A 53 8.21 5.76 -0.53
CA VAL A 53 7.24 4.66 -0.59
C VAL A 53 7.13 4.14 -2.02
N LEU A 54 7.24 2.83 -2.20
CA LEU A 54 6.84 2.16 -3.43
C LEU A 54 5.45 1.57 -3.24
N TYR A 55 4.48 2.10 -3.97
CA TYR A 55 3.10 1.64 -3.96
C TYR A 55 2.80 0.78 -5.20
N LEU A 56 2.53 -0.49 -5.01
CA LEU A 56 2.19 -1.43 -6.08
C LEU A 56 0.67 -1.64 -6.13
N GLY A 57 0.07 -1.36 -7.29
CA GLY A 57 -1.38 -1.40 -7.49
C GLY A 57 -2.06 -0.11 -7.03
N ALA A 58 -1.56 1.03 -7.52
CA ALA A 58 -2.01 2.35 -7.08
C ALA A 58 -3.45 2.69 -7.46
N ALA A 59 -4.03 2.00 -8.43
CA ALA A 59 -5.37 2.23 -8.95
C ALA A 59 -5.60 3.73 -9.26
N HIS A 60 -6.76 4.27 -8.88
CA HIS A 60 -7.10 5.68 -9.08
C HIS A 60 -6.33 6.66 -8.15
N GLY A 61 -5.47 6.17 -7.25
CA GLY A 61 -4.63 7.00 -6.39
C GLY A 61 -5.27 7.46 -5.07
N THR A 62 -6.45 6.97 -4.69
CA THR A 62 -7.13 7.40 -3.45
C THR A 62 -6.24 7.21 -2.21
N THR A 63 -5.73 5.99 -1.96
CA THR A 63 -4.82 5.73 -0.84
C THR A 63 -3.48 6.44 -1.02
N VAL A 64 -2.94 6.45 -2.26
CA VAL A 64 -1.71 7.18 -2.61
C VAL A 64 -1.77 8.64 -2.19
N SER A 65 -2.92 9.32 -2.43
CA SER A 65 -3.09 10.73 -2.09
C SER A 65 -3.01 11.03 -0.60
N HIS A 66 -3.44 10.08 0.23
CA HIS A 66 -3.33 10.20 1.68
C HIS A 66 -1.92 9.89 2.18
N ILE A 67 -1.26 8.87 1.62
CA ILE A 67 0.13 8.55 1.96
C ILE A 67 1.03 9.74 1.60
N ALA A 68 0.86 10.33 0.42
CA ALA A 68 1.64 11.46 -0.05
C ALA A 68 1.56 12.71 0.85
N ASP A 69 0.49 12.84 1.64
CA ASP A 69 0.37 13.93 2.63
C ASP A 69 1.32 13.74 3.85
N TYR A 70 1.97 12.57 3.99
CA TYR A 70 2.84 12.25 5.13
C TYR A 70 4.30 12.03 4.77
N VAL A 71 4.62 11.67 3.53
CA VAL A 71 5.92 11.12 3.14
C VAL A 71 6.65 12.00 2.14
N GLU A 72 7.95 11.75 1.96
CA GLU A 72 8.78 12.48 1.01
C GLU A 72 8.35 12.23 -0.43
N CYS A 73 8.21 10.95 -0.80
CA CYS A 73 7.90 10.55 -2.17
C CYS A 73 7.10 9.25 -2.22
N VAL A 74 6.19 9.15 -3.21
CA VAL A 74 5.47 7.92 -3.52
C VAL A 74 5.68 7.54 -4.98
N TYR A 75 6.41 6.46 -5.24
CA TYR A 75 6.46 5.80 -6.54
C TYR A 75 5.20 4.94 -6.67
N ALA A 76 4.28 5.31 -7.55
CA ALA A 76 2.96 4.72 -7.64
C ALA A 76 2.82 3.91 -8.94
N VAL A 77 2.93 2.58 -8.85
CA VAL A 77 2.87 1.66 -9.99
C VAL A 77 1.44 1.19 -10.23
N GLU A 78 0.98 1.36 -11.46
CA GLU A 78 -0.35 0.92 -11.90
C GLU A 78 -0.28 0.39 -13.35
N ILE A 79 -0.92 -0.76 -13.62
CA ILE A 79 -0.92 -1.40 -14.93
C ILE A 79 -2.09 -0.92 -15.80
N ALA A 80 -3.21 -0.55 -15.20
CA ALA A 80 -4.44 -0.25 -15.92
C ALA A 80 -4.45 1.18 -16.48
N PRO A 81 -4.64 1.39 -17.81
CA PRO A 81 -4.55 2.72 -18.41
C PRO A 81 -5.56 3.73 -17.85
N ARG A 82 -6.79 3.30 -17.56
CA ARG A 82 -7.85 4.20 -17.07
C ARG A 82 -7.57 4.70 -15.65
N PRO A 83 -7.30 3.85 -14.65
CA PRO A 83 -6.83 4.30 -13.34
C PRO A 83 -5.58 5.17 -13.40
N MET A 84 -4.63 4.86 -14.29
CA MET A 84 -3.41 5.67 -14.48
C MET A 84 -3.72 7.11 -14.90
N GLN A 85 -4.78 7.38 -15.68
CA GLN A 85 -5.17 8.75 -16.04
C GLN A 85 -5.55 9.57 -14.79
N ASP A 86 -6.27 8.96 -13.86
CA ASP A 86 -6.64 9.62 -12.60
C ASP A 86 -5.39 9.84 -11.71
N LEU A 87 -4.50 8.86 -11.68
CA LEU A 87 -3.23 8.94 -10.95
C LEU A 87 -2.32 10.04 -11.51
N LEU A 88 -2.24 10.19 -12.84
CA LEU A 88 -1.53 11.30 -13.49
C LEU A 88 -2.16 12.66 -13.14
N SER A 89 -3.48 12.73 -13.08
CA SER A 89 -4.19 13.95 -12.69
C SER A 89 -3.94 14.31 -11.22
N LEU A 90 -3.80 13.31 -10.35
CA LEU A 90 -3.39 13.48 -8.96
C LEU A 90 -1.94 13.98 -8.86
N ALA A 91 -1.00 13.37 -9.60
CA ALA A 91 0.42 13.74 -9.60
C ALA A 91 0.66 15.18 -10.02
N ARG A 92 -0.17 15.75 -10.92
CA ARG A 92 -0.12 17.18 -11.25
C ARG A 92 -0.47 18.10 -10.07
N GLN A 93 -1.13 17.60 -9.05
CA GLN A 93 -1.54 18.32 -7.83
C GLN A 93 -0.67 17.99 -6.62
N ARG A 94 0.19 16.96 -6.73
CA ARG A 94 1.06 16.42 -5.67
C ARG A 94 2.42 16.11 -6.26
N GLU A 95 3.37 17.02 -6.14
CA GLU A 95 4.71 16.93 -6.75
C GLU A 95 5.53 15.74 -6.23
N ASN A 96 5.18 15.22 -5.06
CA ASN A 96 5.82 14.07 -4.44
C ASN A 96 5.19 12.71 -4.83
N ILE A 97 4.36 12.66 -5.87
CA ILE A 97 3.85 11.42 -6.45
C ILE A 97 4.48 11.20 -7.83
N VAL A 98 5.17 10.09 -7.98
CA VAL A 98 5.76 9.65 -9.25
C VAL A 98 4.91 8.51 -9.82
N PRO A 99 3.99 8.78 -10.77
CA PRO A 99 3.18 7.74 -11.38
C PRO A 99 4.00 6.93 -12.38
N ILE A 100 3.92 5.59 -12.27
CA ILE A 100 4.66 4.66 -13.12
C ILE A 100 3.65 3.70 -13.76
N MET A 101 3.52 3.77 -15.09
CA MET A 101 2.77 2.78 -15.85
C MET A 101 3.60 1.52 -15.96
N GLY A 102 3.15 0.43 -15.29
CA GLY A 102 3.93 -0.81 -15.27
C GLY A 102 3.20 -2.00 -14.67
N ASP A 103 3.65 -3.18 -15.04
CA ASP A 103 3.19 -4.45 -14.46
C ASP A 103 4.03 -4.81 -13.23
N ALA A 104 3.41 -4.87 -12.07
CA ALA A 104 4.09 -5.26 -10.83
C ALA A 104 4.72 -6.67 -10.88
N THR A 105 4.35 -7.52 -11.85
CA THR A 105 5.01 -8.81 -12.05
C THR A 105 6.33 -8.72 -12.83
N ARG A 106 6.67 -7.52 -13.34
CA ARG A 106 7.84 -7.22 -14.17
C ARG A 106 8.60 -5.98 -13.67
N PRO A 107 9.13 -6.03 -12.43
CA PRO A 107 9.80 -4.86 -11.85
C PRO A 107 10.99 -4.34 -12.68
N GLU A 108 11.61 -5.21 -13.48
CA GLU A 108 12.73 -4.86 -14.37
C GLU A 108 12.36 -3.80 -15.42
N GLU A 109 11.08 -3.70 -15.82
CA GLU A 109 10.64 -2.74 -16.83
C GLU A 109 10.66 -1.29 -16.32
N TYR A 110 10.56 -1.08 -15.00
CA TYR A 110 10.56 0.25 -14.38
C TYR A 110 11.61 0.43 -13.27
N ALA A 111 12.46 -0.57 -13.05
CA ALA A 111 13.56 -0.47 -12.09
C ALA A 111 14.44 0.78 -12.25
N PRO A 112 14.76 1.25 -13.49
CA PRO A 112 15.56 2.46 -13.67
C PRO A 112 14.88 3.76 -13.19
N LEU A 113 13.58 3.73 -12.93
CA LEU A 113 12.80 4.88 -12.44
C LEU A 113 12.70 4.91 -10.91
N LEU A 114 13.18 3.87 -10.23
CA LEU A 114 13.06 3.73 -8.78
C LEU A 114 14.38 4.02 -8.07
N GLU A 115 14.29 4.71 -6.96
CA GLU A 115 15.31 4.69 -5.92
C GLU A 115 14.98 3.59 -4.89
N ARG A 116 15.91 3.33 -3.97
CA ARG A 116 15.60 2.50 -2.80
C ARG A 116 14.57 3.20 -1.92
N VAL A 117 13.66 2.42 -1.36
CA VAL A 117 12.52 2.92 -0.57
C VAL A 117 12.52 2.33 0.83
N ASP A 118 11.92 3.07 1.76
CA ASP A 118 11.81 2.65 3.16
C ASP A 118 10.58 1.77 3.39
N LEU A 119 9.55 1.92 2.54
CA LEU A 119 8.29 1.21 2.63
C LEU A 119 7.84 0.73 1.24
N ILE A 120 7.53 -0.57 1.14
CA ILE A 120 6.75 -1.11 0.03
C ILE A 120 5.32 -1.34 0.52
N TYR A 121 4.35 -0.72 -0.12
CA TYR A 121 2.94 -1.00 0.06
C TYR A 121 2.39 -1.71 -1.16
N GLN A 122 1.96 -2.97 -1.00
CA GLN A 122 1.45 -3.77 -2.09
C GLN A 122 -0.04 -4.06 -1.93
N ASP A 123 -0.85 -3.61 -2.90
CA ASP A 123 -2.28 -3.87 -3.01
C ASP A 123 -2.66 -4.34 -4.42
N VAL A 124 -2.07 -5.45 -4.83
CA VAL A 124 -2.24 -6.03 -6.17
C VAL A 124 -3.12 -7.27 -6.10
N ALA A 125 -4.22 -7.29 -6.83
CA ALA A 125 -5.08 -8.47 -6.97
C ALA A 125 -4.48 -9.46 -7.98
N SER A 126 -3.59 -10.33 -7.51
CA SER A 126 -2.90 -11.34 -8.32
C SER A 126 -2.78 -12.66 -7.55
N PRO A 127 -2.78 -13.82 -8.20
CA PRO A 127 -2.41 -15.07 -7.55
C PRO A 127 -0.91 -15.12 -7.17
N ARG A 128 -0.09 -14.24 -7.74
CA ARG A 128 1.37 -14.17 -7.54
C ARG A 128 1.79 -13.10 -6.53
N GLN A 129 0.94 -12.81 -5.53
CA GLN A 129 1.19 -11.70 -4.59
C GLN A 129 2.51 -11.86 -3.81
N ALA A 130 2.87 -13.09 -3.41
CA ALA A 130 4.13 -13.36 -2.73
C ALA A 130 5.34 -13.16 -3.65
N GLU A 131 5.28 -13.66 -4.87
CA GLU A 131 6.34 -13.54 -5.86
C GLU A 131 6.60 -12.08 -6.24
N ILE A 132 5.54 -11.28 -6.36
CA ILE A 132 5.63 -9.82 -6.57
C ILE A 132 6.39 -9.17 -5.41
N ALA A 133 6.00 -9.45 -4.16
CA ALA A 133 6.66 -8.90 -2.99
C ALA A 133 8.15 -9.29 -2.93
N ILE A 134 8.48 -10.55 -3.23
CA ILE A 134 9.86 -11.07 -3.25
C ILE A 134 10.68 -10.35 -4.33
N ALA A 135 10.14 -10.21 -5.55
CA ALA A 135 10.82 -9.52 -6.64
C ALA A 135 11.14 -8.05 -6.34
N HIS A 136 10.30 -7.39 -5.54
CA HIS A 136 10.51 -5.98 -5.16
C HIS A 136 11.43 -5.80 -3.95
N ARG A 137 11.86 -6.88 -3.27
CA ARG A 137 12.77 -6.77 -2.11
C ARG A 137 14.05 -5.97 -2.42
N VAL A 138 14.54 -6.06 -3.65
CA VAL A 138 15.74 -5.35 -4.10
C VAL A 138 15.64 -3.83 -4.02
N PHE A 139 14.44 -3.28 -4.07
CA PHE A 139 14.21 -1.83 -3.94
C PHE A 139 14.00 -1.38 -2.49
N LEU A 140 13.82 -2.31 -1.55
CA LEU A 140 13.60 -1.98 -0.14
C LEU A 140 14.93 -1.81 0.59
N GLU A 141 15.03 -0.75 1.40
CA GLU A 141 16.17 -0.55 2.29
C GLU A 141 16.31 -1.70 3.30
N ASP A 142 17.50 -1.88 3.85
CA ASP A 142 17.73 -2.87 4.90
C ASP A 142 16.95 -2.49 6.16
N GLY A 143 16.16 -3.43 6.67
CA GLY A 143 15.22 -3.16 7.77
C GLY A 143 13.96 -2.38 7.37
N GLY A 144 13.81 -2.05 6.10
CA GLY A 144 12.60 -1.41 5.58
C GLY A 144 11.37 -2.30 5.72
N THR A 145 10.19 -1.70 5.54
CA THR A 145 8.91 -2.36 5.79
C THR A 145 8.21 -2.75 4.48
N LEU A 146 7.64 -3.95 4.44
CA LEU A 146 6.63 -4.35 3.46
C LEU A 146 5.27 -4.42 4.15
N ILE A 147 4.27 -3.71 3.61
CA ILE A 147 2.86 -3.89 3.95
C ILE A 147 2.16 -4.52 2.75
N LEU A 148 1.86 -5.82 2.85
CA LEU A 148 1.16 -6.56 1.79
C LEU A 148 -0.31 -6.69 2.14
N MET A 149 -1.18 -6.09 1.33
CA MET A 149 -2.64 -6.25 1.40
C MET A 149 -3.04 -7.53 0.67
N LEU A 150 -2.91 -8.64 1.38
CA LEU A 150 -3.19 -9.98 0.85
C LEU A 150 -4.68 -10.16 0.57
N LYS A 151 -5.04 -10.35 -0.68
CA LYS A 151 -6.37 -10.75 -1.13
C LYS A 151 -6.40 -12.27 -1.31
N THR A 152 -6.87 -13.00 -0.29
CA THR A 152 -6.79 -14.47 -0.25
C THR A 152 -7.56 -15.12 -1.40
N ARG A 153 -8.73 -14.59 -1.76
CA ARG A 153 -9.56 -15.10 -2.87
C ARG A 153 -8.95 -14.92 -4.27
N SER A 154 -7.94 -14.06 -4.42
CA SER A 154 -7.19 -13.94 -5.69
C SER A 154 -6.16 -15.05 -5.85
N ILE A 155 -5.80 -15.75 -4.78
CA ILE A 155 -4.85 -16.88 -4.79
C ILE A 155 -5.63 -18.20 -4.88
N ASP A 156 -6.60 -18.39 -3.98
CA ASP A 156 -7.46 -19.56 -3.97
C ASP A 156 -8.86 -19.17 -3.49
N THR A 157 -9.87 -19.43 -4.32
CA THR A 157 -11.26 -19.08 -4.04
C THR A 157 -11.93 -20.06 -3.05
N THR A 158 -11.36 -21.24 -2.85
CA THR A 158 -11.92 -22.33 -2.06
C THR A 158 -11.21 -22.55 -0.74
N ALA A 159 -9.92 -22.24 -0.66
CA ALA A 159 -9.11 -22.46 0.53
C ALA A 159 -9.52 -21.54 1.70
N ASP A 160 -9.26 -22.01 2.92
CA ASP A 160 -9.37 -21.18 4.12
C ASP A 160 -8.40 -19.98 4.06
N PRO A 161 -8.88 -18.76 4.36
CA PRO A 161 -8.02 -17.56 4.33
C PRO A 161 -6.79 -17.65 5.23
N GLY A 162 -6.87 -18.36 6.36
CA GLY A 162 -5.73 -18.58 7.26
C GLY A 162 -4.69 -19.52 6.64
N GLU A 163 -5.12 -20.53 5.88
CA GLU A 163 -4.24 -21.43 5.16
C GLU A 163 -3.47 -20.68 4.06
N VAL A 164 -4.18 -19.91 3.24
CA VAL A 164 -3.55 -19.06 2.21
C VAL A 164 -2.54 -18.10 2.83
N THR A 165 -2.89 -17.51 3.99
CA THR A 165 -1.99 -16.60 4.73
C THR A 165 -0.71 -17.32 5.18
N ARG A 166 -0.81 -18.54 5.70
CA ARG A 166 0.37 -19.32 6.10
C ARG A 166 1.27 -19.66 4.92
N GLN A 167 0.68 -20.06 3.78
CA GLN A 167 1.42 -20.36 2.55
C GLN A 167 2.18 -19.14 2.03
N VAL A 168 1.52 -17.98 1.95
CA VAL A 168 2.14 -16.72 1.52
C VAL A 168 3.25 -16.31 2.49
N SER A 169 3.00 -16.37 3.81
CA SER A 169 4.01 -16.06 4.83
C SER A 169 5.24 -16.97 4.73
N GLY A 170 5.03 -18.25 4.44
CA GLY A 170 6.10 -19.22 4.22
C GLY A 170 6.97 -18.85 3.00
N LYS A 171 6.37 -18.42 1.88
CA LYS A 171 7.11 -17.94 0.70
C LYS A 171 7.91 -16.67 1.01
N LEU A 172 7.31 -15.72 1.74
CA LEU A 172 7.97 -14.45 2.10
C LEU A 172 9.17 -14.64 3.03
N ALA A 173 9.22 -15.74 3.81
CA ALA A 173 10.27 -16.00 4.80
C ALA A 173 11.69 -16.07 4.19
N SER A 174 11.83 -16.19 2.88
CA SER A 174 13.13 -16.18 2.18
C SER A 174 13.82 -14.80 2.22
N CYS A 175 13.07 -13.70 2.34
CA CYS A 175 13.61 -12.34 2.29
C CYS A 175 12.88 -11.34 3.20
N TYR A 176 11.85 -11.78 3.92
CA TYR A 176 11.09 -10.98 4.86
C TYR A 176 10.83 -11.72 6.16
N ARG A 177 10.83 -10.98 7.28
CA ARG A 177 10.31 -11.45 8.57
C ARG A 177 8.88 -10.96 8.73
N VAL A 178 7.90 -11.86 8.68
CA VAL A 178 6.50 -11.51 8.94
C VAL A 178 6.32 -11.21 10.43
N LYS A 179 5.96 -9.98 10.77
CA LYS A 179 5.75 -9.49 12.14
C LYS A 179 4.30 -9.68 12.59
N ALA A 180 3.34 -9.47 11.67
CA ALA A 180 1.92 -9.62 11.96
C ALA A 180 1.13 -9.97 10.70
N ALA A 181 -0.01 -10.64 10.89
CA ALA A 181 -1.02 -10.93 9.87
C ALA A 181 -2.39 -10.51 10.42
N VAL A 182 -2.90 -9.37 10.00
CA VAL A 182 -4.11 -8.74 10.54
C VAL A 182 -5.27 -8.93 9.57
N PRO A 183 -6.37 -9.63 9.95
CA PRO A 183 -7.60 -9.62 9.16
C PRO A 183 -8.15 -8.19 9.05
N LEU A 184 -8.65 -7.81 7.86
CA LEU A 184 -9.18 -6.46 7.65
C LEU A 184 -10.69 -6.37 7.82
N ASP A 185 -11.34 -7.41 8.38
CA ASP A 185 -12.74 -7.35 8.77
C ASP A 185 -12.96 -6.31 9.89
N PRO A 186 -14.08 -5.60 9.93
CA PRO A 186 -15.23 -5.71 9.01
C PRO A 186 -15.10 -4.86 7.74
N TYR A 187 -13.99 -4.14 7.52
CA TYR A 187 -13.83 -3.15 6.45
C TYR A 187 -13.65 -3.80 5.07
N HIS A 188 -12.79 -4.82 4.99
CA HIS A 188 -12.46 -5.49 3.72
C HIS A 188 -12.45 -7.00 3.91
N ARG A 189 -13.56 -7.65 3.53
CA ARG A 189 -13.70 -9.11 3.60
C ARG A 189 -12.65 -9.82 2.75
N ASP A 190 -12.20 -10.99 3.20
CA ASP A 190 -11.20 -11.83 2.51
C ASP A 190 -9.84 -11.13 2.27
N HIS A 191 -9.58 -10.02 2.97
CA HIS A 191 -8.29 -9.34 2.94
C HIS A 191 -7.58 -9.45 4.29
N ARG A 192 -6.25 -9.58 4.23
CA ARG A 192 -5.36 -9.54 5.39
C ARG A 192 -4.18 -8.63 5.10
N ALA A 193 -3.76 -7.85 6.08
CA ALA A 193 -2.51 -7.10 6.00
C ALA A 193 -1.39 -7.94 6.58
N LEU A 194 -0.34 -8.23 5.80
CA LEU A 194 0.91 -8.78 6.31
C LEU A 194 1.89 -7.63 6.52
N LEU A 195 2.32 -7.45 7.77
CA LEU A 195 3.35 -6.49 8.16
C LEU A 195 4.69 -7.23 8.24
N CYS A 196 5.62 -6.84 7.37
CA CYS A 196 6.88 -7.56 7.21
C CYS A 196 8.08 -6.60 7.27
N GLU A 197 9.17 -7.08 7.83
CA GLU A 197 10.47 -6.42 7.82
C GLU A 197 11.39 -7.11 6.81
N GLY A 198 12.06 -6.33 5.97
CA GLY A 198 13.07 -6.85 5.03
C GLY A 198 14.26 -7.42 5.80
N ILE A 199 14.65 -8.67 5.51
CA ILE A 199 15.90 -9.27 6.03
C ILE A 199 17.01 -9.17 4.98
N LYS A 200 18.25 -9.19 5.45
CA LYS A 200 19.46 -9.14 4.59
C LYS A 200 19.59 -10.41 3.76
#